data_a0386f29d25a1dd6c497d922b8cd9d3e
#
_entry.id   a0386f29d25a1dd6c497d922b8cd9d3e
#
_cell.length_a   1.000
_cell.length_b   1.000
_cell.length_c   1.000
_cell.angle_alpha   90.00
_cell.angle_beta   90.00
_cell.angle_gamma   90.00
#
_symmetry.space_group_name_H-M   'P 1'
#
loop_
_entity.id
_entity.type
_entity.pdbx_description
1 polymer ?
#
loop_
_entity_poly.entity_id
_entity_poly.type
_entity_poly.pdbx_seq_one_letter_code
_entity_poly.pdbx_strand_id
1 'polypeptide(L)'
;MPGDSETQYPDGLKGDLARLFSPHGLHEGKPSFARALQRVVTRPGPMAVALYRLSHELWEKGLETPAEILWRINVFLTGADIHPGAFIGGGLRLTHTSGIVIGRGAVIGTNVTLLHGVTLGGSARGWFDGVFADGPPTIGDGTEIMTGACVLGPITVGKGCFIGANAVLARDLADGEAYTPGRQVKELKQRVADLESRLAALESPKPKPPAKSKPAAKPAAKPRPRKTSG
;
A
#
# COMPACT_ATOMS: atom_id res chain seq x y z
N MET A 1 19.99 -5.59 -5.25
CA MET A 1 20.32 -6.39 -4.07
C MET A 1 20.11 -5.50 -2.86
N PRO A 2 19.04 -5.57 -2.08
CA PRO A 2 18.98 -4.94 -0.77
C PRO A 2 19.78 -5.83 0.19
N GLY A 3 20.65 -5.17 0.97
CA GLY A 3 21.62 -5.79 1.84
C GLY A 3 21.02 -6.63 2.96
N ASP A 4 21.84 -7.57 3.41
CA ASP A 4 21.62 -8.53 4.47
C ASP A 4 21.23 -7.86 5.80
N SER A 5 19.96 -7.62 6.00
CA SER A 5 19.37 -7.51 7.31
C SER A 5 18.51 -8.76 7.50
N GLU A 6 18.90 -9.60 8.47
CA GLU A 6 18.16 -10.77 8.95
C GLU A 6 16.71 -10.41 9.26
N THR A 7 15.86 -10.35 8.23
CA THR A 7 14.41 -10.50 8.40
C THR A 7 14.17 -11.97 8.65
N GLN A 8 14.51 -12.42 9.84
CA GLN A 8 14.14 -13.72 10.35
C GLN A 8 12.63 -13.73 10.49
N TYR A 9 11.93 -14.07 9.40
CA TYR A 9 10.50 -14.38 9.47
C TYR A 9 10.37 -15.57 10.40
N PRO A 10 9.72 -15.43 11.57
CA PRO A 10 9.53 -16.57 12.45
C PRO A 10 8.83 -17.63 11.64
N ASP A 11 9.33 -18.87 11.73
CA ASP A 11 8.89 -20.11 11.11
C ASP A 11 7.42 -20.03 10.65
N GLY A 12 7.20 -19.76 9.34
CA GLY A 12 5.88 -19.41 8.82
C GLY A 12 4.80 -20.39 9.26
N LEU A 13 5.13 -21.69 9.24
CA LEU A 13 4.23 -22.75 9.66
C LEU A 13 3.93 -22.73 11.17
N LYS A 14 4.91 -22.42 12.03
CA LYS A 14 4.66 -22.32 13.49
C LYS A 14 3.78 -21.13 13.82
N GLY A 15 3.99 -19.99 13.16
CA GLY A 15 3.15 -18.82 13.30
C GLY A 15 1.72 -19.07 12.86
N ASP A 16 1.55 -19.78 11.73
CA ASP A 16 0.23 -20.13 11.20
C ASP A 16 -0.50 -21.10 12.14
N LEU A 17 0.19 -22.13 12.66
CA LEU A 17 -0.35 -23.05 13.66
C LEU A 17 -0.71 -22.32 14.96
N ALA A 18 0.14 -21.44 15.47
CA ALA A 18 -0.14 -20.66 16.68
C ALA A 18 -1.42 -19.82 16.51
N ARG A 19 -1.61 -19.20 15.35
CA ARG A 19 -2.81 -18.41 15.08
C ARG A 19 -4.08 -19.22 14.88
N LEU A 20 -3.98 -20.46 14.38
CA LEU A 20 -5.10 -21.40 14.33
C LEU A 20 -5.68 -21.71 15.73
N PHE A 21 -4.86 -21.57 16.76
CA PHE A 21 -5.23 -21.86 18.16
C PHE A 21 -5.37 -20.61 19.02
N SER A 22 -5.17 -19.40 18.47
CA SER A 22 -5.31 -18.14 19.21
C SER A 22 -6.75 -17.91 19.72
N PRO A 23 -6.95 -17.29 20.91
CA PRO A 23 -8.26 -17.04 21.53
C PRO A 23 -9.24 -16.23 20.67
N HIS A 24 -8.75 -15.37 19.76
CA HIS A 24 -9.59 -14.69 18.77
C HIS A 24 -10.00 -15.58 17.58
N GLY A 25 -9.54 -16.79 17.50
CA GLY A 25 -10.00 -17.87 16.63
C GLY A 25 -11.01 -18.75 17.34
N LEU A 26 -12.21 -18.28 17.54
CA LEU A 26 -13.52 -18.93 17.79
C LEU A 26 -13.62 -20.25 18.59
N HIS A 27 -12.55 -20.84 19.15
CA HIS A 27 -12.66 -22.04 19.97
C HIS A 27 -11.57 -22.11 21.04
N GLU A 28 -12.00 -22.09 22.29
CA GLU A 28 -11.22 -22.47 23.46
C GLU A 28 -10.96 -23.99 23.42
N GLY A 29 -9.72 -24.39 23.31
CA GLY A 29 -9.32 -25.79 23.38
C GLY A 29 -7.81 -25.96 23.27
N LYS A 30 -7.27 -26.95 24.00
CA LYS A 30 -5.84 -27.30 23.91
C LYS A 30 -5.45 -27.58 22.45
N PRO A 31 -4.32 -27.01 21.95
CA PRO A 31 -3.84 -27.30 20.63
C PRO A 31 -3.59 -28.81 20.47
N SER A 32 -4.19 -29.41 19.44
CA SER A 32 -3.90 -30.78 19.05
C SER A 32 -3.70 -30.88 17.55
N PHE A 33 -2.76 -31.67 17.11
CA PHE A 33 -2.47 -31.87 15.68
C PHE A 33 -3.72 -32.30 14.89
N ALA A 34 -4.53 -33.19 15.44
CA ALA A 34 -5.77 -33.63 14.81
C ALA A 34 -6.76 -32.47 14.56
N ARG A 35 -6.90 -31.56 15.50
CA ARG A 35 -7.76 -30.38 15.33
C ARG A 35 -7.19 -29.38 14.31
N ALA A 36 -5.85 -29.21 14.28
CA ALA A 36 -5.22 -28.38 13.26
C ALA A 36 -5.47 -28.96 11.86
N LEU A 37 -5.24 -30.26 11.68
CA LEU A 37 -5.49 -30.96 10.42
C LEU A 37 -6.97 -30.86 10.02
N GLN A 38 -7.89 -31.09 10.95
CA GLN A 38 -9.32 -30.91 10.70
C GLN A 38 -9.64 -29.51 10.19
N ARG A 39 -9.08 -28.46 10.79
CA ARG A 39 -9.31 -27.06 10.37
C ARG A 39 -8.73 -26.77 8.99
N VAL A 40 -7.54 -27.28 8.69
CA VAL A 40 -6.93 -27.15 7.37
C VAL A 40 -7.82 -27.79 6.29
N VAL A 41 -8.38 -28.97 6.56
CA VAL A 41 -9.22 -29.68 5.59
C VAL A 41 -10.63 -29.09 5.48
N THR A 42 -11.21 -28.56 6.57
CA THR A 42 -12.61 -28.12 6.59
C THR A 42 -12.82 -26.63 6.39
N ARG A 43 -11.74 -25.82 6.44
CA ARG A 43 -11.85 -24.35 6.33
C ARG A 43 -11.00 -23.82 5.20
N PRO A 44 -11.55 -23.01 4.27
CA PRO A 44 -10.81 -22.54 3.10
C PRO A 44 -9.61 -21.66 3.45
N GLY A 45 -9.68 -20.81 4.49
CA GLY A 45 -8.56 -19.94 4.88
C GLY A 45 -7.31 -20.73 5.30
N PRO A 46 -7.36 -21.58 6.33
CA PRO A 46 -6.24 -22.46 6.69
C PRO A 46 -5.77 -23.36 5.56
N MET A 47 -6.67 -23.87 4.72
CA MET A 47 -6.32 -24.68 3.55
C MET A 47 -5.50 -23.86 2.54
N ALA A 48 -5.95 -22.63 2.24
CA ALA A 48 -5.25 -21.75 1.31
C ALA A 48 -3.83 -21.42 1.77
N VAL A 49 -3.66 -21.13 3.07
CA VAL A 49 -2.34 -20.86 3.65
C VAL A 49 -1.46 -22.12 3.60
N ALA A 50 -1.97 -23.30 3.95
CA ALA A 50 -1.20 -24.55 3.91
C ALA A 50 -0.73 -24.91 2.49
N LEU A 51 -1.62 -24.81 1.50
CA LEU A 51 -1.28 -25.06 0.09
C LEU A 51 -0.26 -24.02 -0.42
N TYR A 52 -0.41 -22.75 -0.04
CA TYR A 52 0.58 -21.71 -0.35
C TYR A 52 1.95 -22.08 0.24
N ARG A 53 2.06 -22.46 1.52
CA ARG A 53 3.34 -22.82 2.14
C ARG A 53 4.05 -23.96 1.39
N LEU A 54 3.30 -24.98 0.98
CA LEU A 54 3.84 -26.08 0.18
C LEU A 54 4.30 -25.62 -1.20
N SER A 55 3.50 -24.79 -1.88
CA SER A 55 3.87 -24.28 -3.21
C SER A 55 5.06 -23.32 -3.14
N HIS A 56 5.14 -22.49 -2.10
CA HIS A 56 6.26 -21.58 -1.87
C HIS A 56 7.57 -22.33 -1.60
N GLU A 57 7.52 -23.40 -0.80
CA GLU A 57 8.71 -24.23 -0.53
C GLU A 57 9.25 -24.91 -1.80
N LEU A 58 8.36 -25.36 -2.67
CA LEU A 58 8.77 -25.91 -3.98
C LEU A 58 9.36 -24.82 -4.88
N TRP A 59 8.77 -23.62 -4.87
CA TRP A 59 9.25 -22.47 -5.60
C TRP A 59 10.67 -22.08 -5.19
N GLU A 60 10.94 -21.98 -3.89
CA GLU A 60 12.27 -21.67 -3.33
C GLU A 60 13.33 -22.73 -3.67
N LYS A 61 12.91 -23.99 -3.89
CA LYS A 61 13.79 -25.07 -4.36
C LYS A 61 13.99 -25.09 -5.88
N GLY A 62 13.45 -24.10 -6.61
CA GLY A 62 13.52 -24.02 -8.07
C GLY A 62 12.61 -25.01 -8.81
N LEU A 63 11.69 -25.67 -8.07
CA LEU A 63 10.71 -26.59 -8.63
C LEU A 63 9.45 -25.83 -9.08
N GLU A 64 9.59 -24.98 -10.11
CA GLU A 64 8.53 -24.04 -10.51
C GLU A 64 7.26 -24.76 -10.96
N THR A 65 7.35 -25.75 -11.86
CA THR A 65 6.17 -26.46 -12.39
C THR A 65 5.31 -27.10 -11.29
N PRO A 66 5.84 -27.92 -10.35
CA PRO A 66 5.04 -28.45 -9.26
C PRO A 66 4.51 -27.34 -8.31
N ALA A 67 5.26 -26.26 -8.09
CA ALA A 67 4.78 -25.11 -7.32
C ALA A 67 3.55 -24.47 -8.00
N GLU A 68 3.58 -24.26 -9.30
CA GLU A 68 2.47 -23.70 -10.07
C GLU A 68 1.25 -24.63 -10.09
N ILE A 69 1.45 -25.94 -10.17
CA ILE A 69 0.36 -26.93 -10.08
C ILE A 69 -0.35 -26.79 -8.72
N LEU A 70 0.39 -26.77 -7.62
CA LEU A 70 -0.18 -26.57 -6.28
C LEU A 70 -0.87 -25.23 -6.13
N TRP A 71 -0.31 -24.17 -6.69
CA TRP A 71 -0.94 -22.85 -6.74
C TRP A 71 -2.30 -22.93 -7.46
N ARG A 72 -2.40 -23.56 -8.63
CA ARG A 72 -3.67 -23.74 -9.35
C ARG A 72 -4.68 -24.58 -8.56
N ILE A 73 -4.22 -25.61 -7.88
CA ILE A 73 -5.06 -26.41 -6.97
C ILE A 73 -5.59 -25.53 -5.83
N ASN A 74 -4.76 -24.64 -5.26
CA ASN A 74 -5.18 -23.70 -4.22
C ASN A 74 -6.30 -22.78 -4.72
N VAL A 75 -6.10 -22.14 -5.86
CA VAL A 75 -7.13 -21.30 -6.49
C VAL A 75 -8.44 -22.06 -6.71
N PHE A 76 -8.36 -23.27 -7.22
CA PHE A 76 -9.54 -24.11 -7.50
C PHE A 76 -10.30 -24.50 -6.22
N LEU A 77 -9.59 -24.91 -5.16
CA LEU A 77 -10.22 -25.41 -3.93
C LEU A 77 -10.69 -24.28 -3.00
N THR A 78 -10.00 -23.13 -2.99
CA THR A 78 -10.22 -22.10 -1.97
C THR A 78 -10.66 -20.75 -2.53
N GLY A 79 -10.46 -20.51 -3.82
CA GLY A 79 -10.71 -19.22 -4.45
C GLY A 79 -9.66 -18.14 -4.12
N ALA A 80 -8.56 -18.52 -3.44
CA ALA A 80 -7.45 -17.62 -3.13
C ALA A 80 -6.32 -17.79 -4.15
N ASP A 81 -5.99 -16.72 -4.86
CA ASP A 81 -4.88 -16.64 -5.80
C ASP A 81 -3.65 -16.09 -5.10
N ILE A 82 -2.82 -16.98 -4.52
CA ILE A 82 -1.61 -16.61 -3.79
C ILE A 82 -0.41 -17.15 -4.57
N HIS A 83 0.32 -16.25 -5.23
CA HIS A 83 1.47 -16.64 -6.04
C HIS A 83 2.56 -17.28 -5.16
N PRO A 84 3.16 -18.41 -5.57
CA PRO A 84 4.20 -19.09 -4.78
C PRO A 84 5.45 -18.25 -4.54
N GLY A 85 5.76 -17.30 -5.42
CA GLY A 85 6.87 -16.36 -5.25
C GLY A 85 6.51 -15.09 -4.42
N ALA A 86 5.43 -15.10 -3.64
CA ALA A 86 5.18 -14.11 -2.60
C ALA A 86 5.94 -14.49 -1.32
N PHE A 87 6.32 -13.52 -0.49
CA PHE A 87 7.01 -13.72 0.79
C PHE A 87 6.06 -13.37 1.93
N ILE A 88 5.59 -14.38 2.67
CA ILE A 88 4.56 -14.18 3.69
C ILE A 88 5.05 -14.70 5.05
N GLY A 89 5.10 -13.81 6.04
CA GLY A 89 5.41 -14.14 7.43
C GLY A 89 4.39 -15.08 8.08
N GLY A 90 4.70 -15.56 9.26
CA GLY A 90 3.84 -16.50 9.99
C GLY A 90 2.56 -15.85 10.51
N GLY A 91 1.50 -16.64 10.66
CA GLY A 91 0.23 -16.20 11.24
C GLY A 91 -0.67 -15.43 10.26
N LEU A 92 -0.53 -15.66 8.95
CA LEU A 92 -1.48 -15.13 7.97
C LEU A 92 -2.89 -15.65 8.24
N ARG A 93 -3.84 -14.72 8.38
CA ARG A 93 -5.27 -15.03 8.52
C ARG A 93 -6.02 -14.63 7.25
N LEU A 94 -6.64 -15.61 6.60
CA LEU A 94 -7.57 -15.37 5.50
C LEU A 94 -9.00 -15.64 6.01
N THR A 95 -9.81 -14.56 6.07
CA THR A 95 -11.23 -14.66 6.44
C THR A 95 -12.05 -14.56 5.16
N HIS A 96 -12.69 -15.66 4.76
CA HIS A 96 -13.33 -15.79 3.45
C HIS A 96 -12.33 -15.59 2.30
N THR A 97 -11.94 -16.63 1.65
CA THR A 97 -10.82 -16.64 0.70
C THR A 97 -11.17 -16.17 -0.72
N SER A 98 -12.47 -16.15 -1.06
CA SER A 98 -12.91 -15.86 -2.41
C SER A 98 -12.39 -14.53 -2.94
N GLY A 99 -11.69 -14.56 -4.08
CA GLY A 99 -11.18 -13.38 -4.77
C GLY A 99 -10.00 -12.67 -4.08
N ILE A 100 -9.34 -13.31 -3.12
CA ILE A 100 -8.05 -12.81 -2.61
C ILE A 100 -7.01 -13.04 -3.70
N VAL A 101 -6.23 -11.99 -4.02
CA VAL A 101 -5.12 -12.05 -4.96
C VAL A 101 -3.86 -11.50 -4.29
N ILE A 102 -2.81 -12.30 -4.23
CA ILE A 102 -1.48 -11.93 -3.74
C ILE A 102 -0.47 -12.18 -4.85
N GLY A 103 0.04 -11.11 -5.45
CA GLY A 103 0.95 -11.15 -6.59
C GLY A 103 2.35 -11.64 -6.26
N ARG A 104 3.08 -12.07 -7.28
CA ARG A 104 4.50 -12.46 -7.18
C ARG A 104 5.33 -11.33 -6.58
N GLY A 105 6.18 -11.66 -5.61
CA GLY A 105 7.09 -10.71 -4.95
C GLY A 105 6.44 -9.83 -3.89
N ALA A 106 5.12 -9.97 -3.61
CA ALA A 106 4.49 -9.30 -2.48
C ALA A 106 5.16 -9.75 -1.18
N VAL A 107 5.46 -8.78 -0.31
CA VAL A 107 6.05 -9.04 1.01
C VAL A 107 4.99 -8.76 2.07
N ILE A 108 4.68 -9.76 2.88
CA ILE A 108 3.65 -9.68 3.93
C ILE A 108 4.28 -10.08 5.25
N GLY A 109 4.20 -9.20 6.24
CA GLY A 109 4.71 -9.44 7.59
C GLY A 109 3.95 -10.53 8.35
N THR A 110 4.22 -10.60 9.64
CA THR A 110 3.60 -11.58 10.54
C THR A 110 2.21 -11.12 11.00
N ASN A 111 1.32 -12.07 11.29
CA ASN A 111 0.01 -11.81 11.88
C ASN A 111 -0.91 -10.87 11.07
N VAL A 112 -0.72 -10.79 9.76
CA VAL A 112 -1.59 -10.03 8.86
C VAL A 112 -2.94 -10.71 8.69
N THR A 113 -4.01 -9.92 8.57
CA THR A 113 -5.37 -10.40 8.31
C THR A 113 -5.88 -9.84 6.99
N LEU A 114 -6.34 -10.71 6.10
CA LEU A 114 -6.97 -10.35 4.83
C LEU A 114 -8.40 -10.90 4.77
N LEU A 115 -9.34 -10.07 4.33
CA LEU A 115 -10.69 -10.48 4.03
C LEU A 115 -10.86 -10.77 2.53
N HIS A 116 -12.01 -11.32 2.13
CA HIS A 116 -12.28 -11.68 0.74
C HIS A 116 -12.16 -10.49 -0.22
N GLY A 117 -11.79 -10.77 -1.46
CA GLY A 117 -11.66 -9.78 -2.52
C GLY A 117 -10.47 -8.82 -2.36
N VAL A 118 -9.58 -9.04 -1.40
CA VAL A 118 -8.37 -8.22 -1.23
C VAL A 118 -7.40 -8.50 -2.36
N THR A 119 -6.85 -7.44 -2.96
CA THR A 119 -5.80 -7.53 -3.98
C THR A 119 -4.52 -6.85 -3.49
N LEU A 120 -3.41 -7.59 -3.48
CA LEU A 120 -2.05 -7.10 -3.24
C LEU A 120 -1.24 -7.33 -4.52
N GLY A 121 -1.04 -6.28 -5.32
CA GLY A 121 -0.46 -6.43 -6.64
C GLY A 121 0.35 -5.24 -7.13
N GLY A 122 1.00 -5.38 -8.29
CA GLY A 122 1.63 -4.27 -8.98
C GLY A 122 0.62 -3.20 -9.43
N SER A 123 1.10 -1.99 -9.70
CA SER A 123 0.23 -0.95 -10.25
C SER A 123 0.00 -1.16 -11.75
N ALA A 124 -1.19 -0.81 -12.23
CA ALA A 124 -1.53 -0.89 -13.65
C ALA A 124 -0.82 0.18 -14.52
N ARG A 125 -0.08 1.12 -13.90
CA ARG A 125 0.64 2.19 -14.64
C ARG A 125 1.59 1.63 -15.68
N GLY A 126 2.37 0.61 -15.32
CA GLY A 126 3.31 -0.03 -16.24
C GLY A 126 2.65 -0.69 -17.45
N TRP A 127 1.37 -0.99 -17.37
CA TRP A 127 0.62 -1.59 -18.47
C TRP A 127 0.36 -0.60 -19.62
N PHE A 128 0.18 0.68 -19.30
CA PHE A 128 -0.07 1.73 -20.31
C PHE A 128 1.22 2.40 -20.81
N ASP A 129 2.24 2.51 -19.97
CA ASP A 129 3.47 3.25 -20.27
C ASP A 129 4.63 2.34 -20.68
N GLY A 130 4.42 1.01 -20.73
CA GLY A 130 5.47 0.02 -21.08
C GLY A 130 6.57 -0.12 -20.02
N VAL A 131 6.45 0.54 -18.87
CA VAL A 131 7.40 0.48 -17.76
C VAL A 131 6.82 -0.43 -16.68
N PHE A 132 7.18 -1.71 -16.69
CA PHE A 132 6.81 -2.70 -15.67
C PHE A 132 7.59 -2.52 -14.34
N ALA A 133 7.96 -1.29 -14.00
CA ALA A 133 8.79 -1.00 -12.83
C ALA A 133 8.05 -1.08 -11.49
N ASP A 134 6.74 -1.30 -11.53
CA ASP A 134 5.92 -1.24 -10.32
C ASP A 134 5.72 -2.62 -9.72
N GLY A 135 6.59 -2.96 -8.79
CA GLY A 135 6.50 -4.19 -7.99
C GLY A 135 5.24 -4.22 -7.10
N PRO A 136 4.98 -5.36 -6.45
CA PRO A 136 3.90 -5.49 -5.49
C PRO A 136 4.25 -4.78 -4.16
N PRO A 137 3.25 -4.58 -3.27
CA PRO A 137 3.44 -3.89 -2.01
C PRO A 137 4.16 -4.72 -0.95
N THR A 138 4.71 -3.99 0.04
CA THR A 138 5.17 -4.54 1.32
C THR A 138 4.16 -4.20 2.40
N ILE A 139 3.71 -5.20 3.16
CA ILE A 139 2.71 -5.08 4.24
C ILE A 139 3.36 -5.38 5.58
N GLY A 140 3.32 -4.46 6.52
CA GLY A 140 3.86 -4.62 7.87
C GLY A 140 3.05 -5.56 8.77
N ASP A 141 3.69 -5.99 9.86
CA ASP A 141 3.13 -6.94 10.82
C ASP A 141 1.79 -6.47 11.41
N GLY A 142 0.87 -7.39 11.68
CA GLY A 142 -0.39 -7.12 12.36
C GLY A 142 -1.38 -6.25 11.59
N THR A 143 -1.11 -5.94 10.33
CA THR A 143 -1.99 -5.11 9.51
C THR A 143 -3.27 -5.88 9.13
N GLU A 144 -4.40 -5.16 9.14
CA GLU A 144 -5.71 -5.69 8.77
C GLU A 144 -6.22 -5.03 7.49
N ILE A 145 -6.56 -5.85 6.50
CA ILE A 145 -7.03 -5.40 5.19
C ILE A 145 -8.44 -5.95 4.95
N MET A 146 -9.40 -5.02 4.88
CA MET A 146 -10.82 -5.36 4.81
C MET A 146 -11.26 -5.72 3.40
N THR A 147 -12.46 -6.26 3.31
CA THR A 147 -13.13 -6.75 2.11
C THR A 147 -12.95 -5.84 0.90
N GLY A 148 -12.51 -6.42 -0.22
CA GLY A 148 -12.43 -5.73 -1.51
C GLY A 148 -11.39 -4.62 -1.60
N ALA A 149 -10.54 -4.45 -0.58
CA ALA A 149 -9.48 -3.45 -0.64
C ALA A 149 -8.39 -3.85 -1.63
N CYS A 150 -7.88 -2.87 -2.38
CA CYS A 150 -6.79 -3.03 -3.34
C CYS A 150 -5.57 -2.23 -2.85
N VAL A 151 -4.44 -2.91 -2.65
CA VAL A 151 -3.14 -2.30 -2.32
C VAL A 151 -2.22 -2.50 -3.51
N LEU A 152 -1.90 -1.42 -4.20
CA LEU A 152 -1.33 -1.48 -5.54
C LEU A 152 -0.03 -0.69 -5.65
N GLY A 153 0.97 -1.30 -6.30
CA GLY A 153 2.27 -0.71 -6.56
C GLY A 153 3.32 -0.99 -5.49
N PRO A 154 4.57 -0.54 -5.71
CA PRO A 154 5.70 -0.77 -4.82
C PRO A 154 5.64 0.15 -3.60
N ILE A 155 4.55 0.06 -2.84
CA ILE A 155 4.29 0.87 -1.66
C ILE A 155 4.56 0.06 -0.39
N THR A 156 4.85 0.79 0.70
CA THR A 156 5.04 0.22 2.02
C THR A 156 3.87 0.60 2.92
N VAL A 157 3.18 -0.40 3.42
CA VAL A 157 2.18 -0.28 4.48
C VAL A 157 2.86 -0.65 5.80
N GLY A 158 2.86 0.27 6.74
CA GLY A 158 3.46 0.09 8.06
C GLY A 158 2.80 -1.01 8.89
N LYS A 159 3.30 -1.21 10.11
CA LYS A 159 2.80 -2.21 11.06
C LYS A 159 1.49 -1.77 11.69
N GLY A 160 0.59 -2.72 11.98
CA GLY A 160 -0.67 -2.45 12.68
C GLY A 160 -1.60 -1.50 11.95
N CYS A 161 -1.47 -1.36 10.64
CA CYS A 161 -2.35 -0.52 9.83
C CYS A 161 -3.73 -1.15 9.65
N PHE A 162 -4.74 -0.30 9.41
CA PHE A 162 -6.08 -0.71 9.06
C PHE A 162 -6.48 -0.18 7.69
N ILE A 163 -6.74 -1.06 6.72
CA ILE A 163 -7.21 -0.68 5.38
C ILE A 163 -8.68 -1.06 5.25
N GLY A 164 -9.54 -0.04 5.18
CA GLY A 164 -10.99 -0.20 5.16
C GLY A 164 -11.51 -0.88 3.89
N ALA A 165 -12.73 -1.42 3.99
CA ALA A 165 -13.37 -2.11 2.88
C ALA A 165 -13.47 -1.24 1.61
N ASN A 166 -13.18 -1.87 0.45
CA ASN A 166 -13.18 -1.23 -0.87
C ASN A 166 -12.25 -0.01 -1.00
N ALA A 167 -11.27 0.13 -0.11
CA ALA A 167 -10.25 1.17 -0.24
C ALA A 167 -9.26 0.81 -1.37
N VAL A 168 -8.85 1.81 -2.15
CA VAL A 168 -7.76 1.68 -3.13
C VAL A 168 -6.57 2.47 -2.62
N LEU A 169 -5.53 1.77 -2.21
CA LEU A 169 -4.31 2.34 -1.66
C LEU A 169 -3.16 2.21 -2.66
N ALA A 170 -2.57 3.34 -3.05
CA ALA A 170 -1.43 3.43 -3.96
C ALA A 170 -0.38 4.44 -3.45
N ARG A 171 -0.24 4.55 -2.11
CA ARG A 171 0.77 5.34 -1.42
C ARG A 171 1.18 4.66 -0.12
N ASP A 172 2.31 5.03 0.41
CA ASP A 172 2.77 4.52 1.70
C ASP A 172 1.84 4.90 2.85
N LEU A 173 1.78 4.04 3.87
CA LEU A 173 1.15 4.30 5.16
C LEU A 173 2.16 4.14 6.28
N ALA A 174 2.14 5.06 7.25
CA ALA A 174 2.93 4.93 8.47
C ALA A 174 2.34 3.87 9.41
N ASP A 175 3.14 3.41 10.39
CA ASP A 175 2.71 2.45 11.39
C ASP A 175 1.42 2.92 12.12
N GLY A 176 0.48 2.00 12.32
CA GLY A 176 -0.78 2.25 13.01
C GLY A 176 -1.79 3.14 12.26
N GLU A 177 -1.49 3.51 11.02
CA GLU A 177 -2.37 4.39 10.25
C GLU A 177 -3.60 3.64 9.72
N ALA A 178 -4.77 4.32 9.74
CA ALA A 178 -5.99 3.82 9.13
C ALA A 178 -6.24 4.53 7.79
N TYR A 179 -6.57 3.75 6.74
CA TYR A 179 -6.95 4.25 5.43
C TYR A 179 -8.31 3.70 5.00
N THR A 180 -9.26 4.58 4.74
CA THR A 180 -10.64 4.22 4.40
C THR A 180 -11.12 4.98 3.17
N PRO A 181 -12.17 4.51 2.45
CA PRO A 181 -12.74 5.25 1.33
C PRO A 181 -13.17 6.68 1.65
N GLY A 182 -13.68 6.91 2.86
CA GLY A 182 -14.04 8.28 3.30
C GLY A 182 -12.83 9.19 3.42
N ARG A 183 -11.69 8.68 3.90
CA ARG A 183 -10.42 9.42 3.93
C ARG A 183 -9.92 9.70 2.51
N GLN A 184 -10.00 8.72 1.61
CA GLN A 184 -9.64 8.87 0.21
C GLN A 184 -10.43 10.01 -0.48
N VAL A 185 -11.74 10.05 -0.28
CA VAL A 185 -12.59 11.13 -0.81
C VAL A 185 -12.21 12.49 -0.23
N LYS A 186 -11.89 12.56 1.07
CA LYS A 186 -11.44 13.80 1.71
C LYS A 186 -10.12 14.30 1.13
N GLU A 187 -9.15 13.41 0.94
CA GLU A 187 -7.85 13.75 0.33
C GLU A 187 -8.01 14.27 -1.10
N LEU A 188 -8.86 13.62 -1.91
CA LEU A 188 -9.15 14.07 -3.27
C LEU A 188 -9.82 15.46 -3.29
N LYS A 189 -10.79 15.72 -2.41
CA LYS A 189 -11.43 17.04 -2.30
C LYS A 189 -10.42 18.13 -1.93
N GLN A 190 -9.52 17.86 -1.00
CA GLN A 190 -8.46 18.79 -0.63
C GLN A 190 -7.53 19.09 -1.81
N ARG A 191 -7.15 18.07 -2.58
CA ARG A 191 -6.29 18.23 -3.75
C ARG A 191 -6.98 19.03 -4.86
N VAL A 192 -8.28 18.83 -5.08
CA VAL A 192 -9.07 19.63 -6.03
C VAL A 192 -9.07 21.09 -5.59
N ALA A 193 -9.39 21.41 -4.34
CA ALA A 193 -9.40 22.77 -3.82
C ALA A 193 -8.02 23.47 -3.94
N ASP A 194 -6.90 22.72 -3.69
CA ASP A 194 -5.56 23.26 -3.89
C ASP A 194 -5.29 23.61 -5.36
N LEU A 195 -5.67 22.71 -6.28
CA LEU A 195 -5.50 22.95 -7.72
C LEU A 195 -6.33 24.12 -8.22
N GLU A 196 -7.58 24.27 -7.76
CA GLU A 196 -8.44 25.41 -8.07
C GLU A 196 -7.83 26.72 -7.57
N SER A 197 -7.30 26.74 -6.34
CA SER A 197 -6.61 27.90 -5.78
C SER A 197 -5.37 28.30 -6.60
N ARG A 198 -4.57 27.31 -7.01
CA ARG A 198 -3.38 27.54 -7.85
C ARG A 198 -3.75 28.04 -9.24
N LEU A 199 -4.82 27.53 -9.82
CA LEU A 199 -5.35 28.00 -11.10
C LEU A 199 -5.80 29.47 -11.02
N ALA A 200 -6.59 29.81 -10.00
CA ALA A 200 -7.04 31.19 -9.76
C ALA A 200 -5.86 32.15 -9.56
N ALA A 201 -4.79 31.70 -8.89
CA ALA A 201 -3.57 32.50 -8.73
C ALA A 201 -2.83 32.77 -10.06
N LEU A 202 -2.87 31.81 -10.99
CA LEU A 202 -2.28 31.93 -12.33
C LEU A 202 -3.11 32.84 -13.25
N GLU A 203 -4.44 32.83 -13.10
CA GLU A 203 -5.39 33.64 -13.87
C GLU A 203 -5.50 35.08 -13.37
N SER A 204 -5.06 35.35 -12.13
CA SER A 204 -5.06 36.71 -11.59
C SER A 204 -4.10 37.57 -12.40
N PRO A 205 -4.54 38.76 -12.88
CA PRO A 205 -3.69 39.66 -13.64
C PRO A 205 -2.49 40.09 -12.80
N LYS A 206 -1.27 39.96 -13.35
CA LYS A 206 -0.05 40.43 -12.70
C LYS A 206 -0.25 41.90 -12.24
N PRO A 207 0.11 42.23 -11.00
CA PRO A 207 -0.01 43.64 -10.54
C PRO A 207 0.70 44.54 -11.52
N LYS A 208 -0.01 45.58 -11.99
CA LYS A 208 0.59 46.61 -12.85
C LYS A 208 1.84 47.13 -12.17
N PRO A 209 2.97 47.22 -12.90
CA PRO A 209 4.16 47.84 -12.34
C PRO A 209 3.82 49.24 -11.82
N PRO A 210 4.38 49.67 -10.68
CA PRO A 210 4.11 50.98 -10.11
C PRO A 210 4.37 52.08 -11.17
N ALA A 211 3.39 52.99 -11.35
CA ALA A 211 3.51 54.08 -12.28
C ALA A 211 4.82 54.83 -12.00
N LYS A 212 5.67 54.95 -13.03
CA LYS A 212 6.90 55.74 -12.91
C LYS A 212 6.55 57.11 -12.37
N SER A 213 7.04 57.45 -11.18
CA SER A 213 6.93 58.77 -10.60
C SER A 213 7.46 59.78 -11.61
N LYS A 214 6.65 60.81 -11.92
CA LYS A 214 7.09 61.93 -12.75
C LYS A 214 8.38 62.50 -12.16
N PRO A 215 9.41 62.77 -13.00
CA PRO A 215 10.63 63.41 -12.51
C PRO A 215 10.26 64.72 -11.87
N ALA A 216 10.76 64.94 -10.66
CA ALA A 216 10.60 66.21 -9.95
C ALA A 216 11.07 67.40 -10.82
N ALA A 217 10.24 68.41 -10.92
CA ALA A 217 10.55 69.68 -11.66
C ALA A 217 11.86 70.24 -11.12
N LYS A 218 12.80 70.55 -12.03
CA LYS A 218 14.05 71.28 -11.68
C LYS A 218 13.72 72.60 -10.93
N PRO A 219 14.40 72.89 -9.82
CA PRO A 219 14.22 74.15 -9.13
C PRO A 219 14.65 75.33 -10.04
N ALA A 220 13.80 76.35 -10.09
CA ALA A 220 14.03 77.60 -10.86
C ALA A 220 15.36 78.26 -10.48
N ALA A 221 16.12 78.63 -11.48
CA ALA A 221 17.40 79.34 -11.34
C ALA A 221 17.21 80.67 -10.61
N LYS A 222 18.00 80.94 -9.58
CA LYS A 222 18.06 82.22 -8.89
C LYS A 222 18.49 83.33 -9.85
N PRO A 223 17.86 84.57 -9.79
CA PRO A 223 18.26 85.69 -10.64
C PRO A 223 19.65 86.23 -10.28
N ARG A 224 20.46 86.53 -11.32
CA ARG A 224 21.79 87.11 -11.19
C ARG A 224 21.65 88.54 -10.69
N PRO A 225 22.57 89.06 -9.82
CA PRO A 225 22.57 90.43 -9.39
C PRO A 225 23.00 91.32 -10.56
N ARG A 226 22.27 92.47 -10.70
CA ARG A 226 22.59 93.57 -11.64
C ARG A 226 23.90 94.25 -11.23
N LYS A 227 24.86 94.31 -12.15
CA LYS A 227 26.00 95.20 -12.02
C LYS A 227 25.55 96.67 -12.18
N THR A 228 25.70 97.48 -11.20
CA THR A 228 25.63 98.92 -11.29
C THR A 228 26.99 99.43 -11.73
N SER A 229 26.97 100.12 -12.85
CA SER A 229 28.09 101.01 -13.33
C SER A 229 28.05 102.34 -12.62
N GLY A 230 29.17 102.76 -12.12
CA GLY A 230 29.52 104.03 -11.64
C GLY A 230 31.04 104.16 -11.62
#